data_d4e332b8fadb3db08920cafbe2cedd7c
#
_entry.id   d4e332b8fadb3db08920cafbe2cedd7c
#
_cell.length_a   1.000
_cell.length_b   1.000
_cell.length_c   1.000
_cell.angle_alpha   90.00
_cell.angle_beta   90.00
_cell.angle_gamma   90.00
#
_symmetry.space_group_name_H-M   'P 1'
#
loop_
_entity.id
_entity.type
_entity.pdbx_description
1 polymer ?
#
loop_
_entity_poly.entity_id
_entity_poly.type
_entity_poly.pdbx_seq_one_letter_code
_entity_poly.pdbx_strand_id
1 'polypeptide(L)'
;MKKAFNSLLALLVAVASFSQPLSEQAEISVITCGPGQEAVFTAFGHSAFRVYDPVNGINAAFNYGVFDFDQPNFYLNFARGHNRYRLAVQDFERFEYVYQYYNRYVHEQVLNLTLEQKQELFDYLIWNAQPENQFYFYDYFYDNCATKLPEIVQKVFGVSVVFDGSYITKPLSIRALTDLYLKYQPWGDLGIDLCLGLPMDKIATPYEHMFLPDYVEYGFDHATINGKPLVKQKVIRYEARPETFSNGIFQPLYVFSLFAVITLALTLYDFKRRKTSNWFDALLFGAIGLIGVLLFLLWVATDHRAAANNLNVLWALPTHFASAFLVFKPREWVKKYFLIVLITNSLLLVSWAWLPQTLHFSLVPIVIALSARAYAQYKR
;
A
#
# COMPACT_ATOMS: atom_id res chain seq x y z
N MET A 1 20.12 -44.50 30.80
CA MET A 1 20.34 -44.98 29.43
C MET A 1 19.16 -44.72 28.48
N LYS A 2 17.89 -45.04 28.80
CA LYS A 2 16.73 -44.77 27.91
C LYS A 2 16.49 -43.28 27.59
N LYS A 3 16.73 -42.35 28.56
CA LYS A 3 16.58 -40.90 28.34
C LYS A 3 17.67 -40.31 27.41
N ALA A 4 18.90 -40.82 27.49
CA ALA A 4 20.00 -40.42 26.62
C ALA A 4 19.82 -40.90 25.19
N PHE A 5 19.23 -42.11 25.01
CA PHE A 5 18.93 -42.65 23.70
C PHE A 5 17.78 -41.90 22.99
N ASN A 6 16.74 -41.53 23.73
CA ASN A 6 15.65 -40.70 23.18
C ASN A 6 16.10 -39.26 22.85
N SER A 7 17.04 -38.69 23.60
CA SER A 7 17.62 -37.39 23.30
C SER A 7 18.54 -37.42 22.05
N LEU A 8 19.25 -38.54 21.87
CA LEU A 8 20.08 -38.74 20.66
C LEU A 8 19.23 -39.00 19.41
N LEU A 9 18.10 -39.72 19.55
CA LEU A 9 17.14 -39.93 18.48
C LEU A 9 16.40 -38.60 18.11
N ALA A 10 16.05 -37.80 19.12
CA ALA A 10 15.48 -36.45 18.88
C ALA A 10 16.50 -35.48 18.23
N LEU A 11 17.78 -35.60 18.58
CA LEU A 11 18.84 -34.82 17.96
C LEU A 11 19.10 -35.25 16.50
N LEU A 12 18.98 -36.56 16.20
CA LEU A 12 19.11 -37.09 14.84
C LEU A 12 17.91 -36.71 13.95
N VAL A 13 16.71 -36.57 14.53
CA VAL A 13 15.52 -36.08 13.80
C VAL A 13 15.58 -34.56 13.56
N ALA A 14 16.23 -33.80 14.46
CA ALA A 14 16.40 -32.35 14.29
C ALA A 14 17.46 -31.95 13.23
N VAL A 15 18.30 -32.90 12.78
CA VAL A 15 19.32 -32.61 11.74
C VAL A 15 18.81 -33.00 10.33
N ALA A 16 17.63 -33.57 10.20
CA ALA A 16 17.07 -34.00 8.91
C ALA A 16 16.02 -33.01 8.32
N SER A 17 16.15 -31.73 8.60
CA SER A 17 15.36 -30.69 7.90
C SER A 17 16.12 -30.13 6.70
N PHE A 18 16.82 -30.97 5.94
CA PHE A 18 17.24 -30.61 4.60
C PHE A 18 16.02 -30.73 3.68
N SER A 19 15.82 -29.73 2.83
CA SER A 19 14.81 -29.84 1.78
C SER A 19 15.13 -31.06 0.90
N GLN A 20 14.10 -31.70 0.38
CA GLN A 20 14.29 -32.80 -0.57
C GLN A 20 15.09 -32.28 -1.76
N PRO A 21 16.13 -33.00 -2.26
CA PRO A 21 16.87 -32.61 -3.44
C PRO A 21 15.94 -32.46 -4.64
N LEU A 22 16.04 -31.31 -5.32
CA LEU A 22 15.30 -31.05 -6.56
C LEU A 22 15.82 -31.93 -7.70
N SER A 23 14.93 -32.36 -8.57
CA SER A 23 15.30 -33.08 -9.80
C SER A 23 15.85 -32.12 -10.87
N GLU A 24 16.51 -32.66 -11.88
CA GLU A 24 16.95 -31.91 -13.06
C GLU A 24 15.77 -31.20 -13.79
N GLN A 25 14.56 -31.76 -13.68
CA GLN A 25 13.35 -31.23 -14.31
C GLN A 25 12.67 -30.13 -13.46
N ALA A 26 13.21 -29.84 -12.27
CA ALA A 26 12.65 -28.82 -11.42
C ALA A 26 12.75 -27.41 -12.06
N GLU A 27 11.73 -26.62 -11.85
CA GLU A 27 11.68 -25.20 -12.25
C GLU A 27 11.30 -24.34 -11.06
N ILE A 28 11.91 -23.17 -10.95
CA ILE A 28 11.48 -22.11 -10.02
C ILE A 28 11.07 -20.93 -10.85
N SER A 29 9.90 -20.38 -10.55
CA SER A 29 9.31 -19.29 -11.31
C SER A 29 8.86 -18.16 -10.41
N VAL A 30 8.83 -16.95 -10.95
CA VAL A 30 8.10 -15.81 -10.40
C VAL A 30 6.71 -15.79 -11.03
N ILE A 31 5.70 -15.68 -10.19
CA ILE A 31 4.30 -15.54 -10.60
C ILE A 31 3.86 -14.11 -10.36
N THR A 32 3.29 -13.49 -11.39
CA THR A 32 2.63 -12.19 -11.31
C THR A 32 1.15 -12.36 -11.57
N CYS A 33 0.35 -11.93 -10.59
CA CYS A 33 -1.11 -11.94 -10.67
C CYS A 33 -1.61 -10.51 -10.84
N GLY A 34 -2.47 -10.30 -11.82
CA GLY A 34 -2.99 -9.00 -12.20
C GLY A 34 -3.78 -8.28 -11.11
N PRO A 35 -3.99 -6.96 -11.26
CA PRO A 35 -4.81 -6.16 -10.37
C PRO A 35 -6.28 -6.60 -10.44
N GLY A 36 -7.00 -6.43 -9.33
CA GLY A 36 -8.45 -6.60 -9.21
C GLY A 36 -9.11 -5.26 -8.87
N GLN A 37 -10.44 -5.21 -8.98
CA GLN A 37 -11.21 -4.00 -8.64
C GLN A 37 -12.26 -4.26 -7.54
N GLU A 38 -12.26 -5.46 -6.94
CA GLU A 38 -13.23 -5.89 -5.92
C GLU A 38 -13.02 -5.18 -4.57
N ALA A 39 -11.75 -4.87 -4.26
CA ALA A 39 -11.35 -4.20 -3.03
C ALA A 39 -10.05 -3.41 -3.24
N VAL A 40 -9.79 -2.43 -2.38
CA VAL A 40 -8.58 -1.59 -2.47
C VAL A 40 -7.29 -2.41 -2.43
N PHE A 41 -7.23 -3.44 -1.57
CA PHE A 41 -6.03 -4.28 -1.45
C PHE A 41 -5.81 -5.21 -2.65
N THR A 42 -6.83 -5.47 -3.49
CA THR A 42 -6.68 -6.26 -4.71
C THR A 42 -6.19 -5.44 -5.90
N ALA A 43 -6.33 -4.11 -5.82
CA ALA A 43 -6.03 -3.20 -6.92
C ALA A 43 -4.56 -3.25 -7.40
N PHE A 44 -3.65 -3.67 -6.52
CA PHE A 44 -2.21 -3.65 -6.81
C PHE A 44 -1.65 -4.94 -7.41
N GLY A 45 -2.47 -5.98 -7.55
CA GLY A 45 -1.97 -7.27 -8.00
C GLY A 45 -1.34 -8.09 -6.86
N HIS A 46 -0.57 -9.12 -7.24
CA HIS A 46 0.14 -9.98 -6.28
C HIS A 46 1.33 -10.68 -6.93
N SER A 47 2.35 -11.05 -6.13
CA SER A 47 3.48 -11.83 -6.61
C SER A 47 3.80 -12.98 -5.65
N ALA A 48 4.27 -14.11 -6.22
CA ALA A 48 4.69 -15.29 -5.47
C ALA A 48 5.82 -16.03 -6.20
N PHE A 49 6.58 -16.86 -5.49
CA PHE A 49 7.39 -17.88 -6.14
C PHE A 49 6.56 -19.13 -6.38
N ARG A 50 6.83 -19.82 -7.49
CA ARG A 50 6.39 -21.20 -7.73
C ARG A 50 7.59 -22.11 -7.79
N VAL A 51 7.53 -23.26 -7.10
CA VAL A 51 8.46 -24.37 -7.26
C VAL A 51 7.69 -25.51 -7.87
N TYR A 52 8.15 -25.99 -9.03
CA TYR A 52 7.57 -27.10 -9.76
C TYR A 52 8.63 -28.18 -9.98
N ASP A 53 8.40 -29.38 -9.47
CA ASP A 53 9.26 -30.55 -9.68
C ASP A 53 8.38 -31.78 -9.93
N PRO A 54 8.14 -32.15 -11.19
CA PRO A 54 7.25 -33.24 -11.53
C PRO A 54 7.76 -34.61 -11.08
N VAL A 55 9.07 -34.78 -10.90
CA VAL A 55 9.68 -36.04 -10.44
C VAL A 55 9.40 -36.24 -8.95
N ASN A 56 9.48 -35.18 -8.18
CA ASN A 56 9.26 -35.20 -6.75
C ASN A 56 7.80 -34.90 -6.35
N GLY A 57 6.92 -34.62 -7.33
CA GLY A 57 5.50 -34.30 -7.09
C GLY A 57 5.31 -32.93 -6.43
N ILE A 58 6.23 -31.99 -6.61
CA ILE A 58 6.14 -30.65 -6.04
C ILE A 58 5.46 -29.72 -7.07
N ASN A 59 4.39 -29.04 -6.65
CA ASN A 59 3.77 -27.91 -7.38
C ASN A 59 3.24 -26.91 -6.36
N ALA A 60 4.13 -26.07 -5.84
CA ALA A 60 3.87 -25.26 -4.67
C ALA A 60 4.07 -23.77 -4.95
N ALA A 61 3.13 -22.95 -4.48
CA ALA A 61 3.27 -21.48 -4.40
C ALA A 61 3.80 -21.08 -3.02
N PHE A 62 4.89 -20.32 -3.01
CA PHE A 62 5.44 -19.66 -1.83
C PHE A 62 4.89 -18.22 -1.82
N ASN A 63 3.83 -18.04 -1.05
CA ASN A 63 2.97 -16.86 -1.06
C ASN A 63 3.28 -15.96 0.14
N TYR A 64 3.97 -14.84 -0.10
CA TYR A 64 4.23 -13.81 0.90
C TYR A 64 3.03 -12.87 1.05
N GLY A 65 2.90 -12.23 2.21
CA GLY A 65 1.82 -11.26 2.45
C GLY A 65 0.50 -11.89 2.94
N VAL A 66 0.54 -13.14 3.38
CA VAL A 66 -0.63 -13.77 3.97
C VAL A 66 -0.82 -13.29 5.41
N PHE A 67 -2.02 -12.83 5.72
CA PHE A 67 -2.39 -12.33 7.04
C PHE A 67 -3.63 -13.03 7.58
N ASP A 68 -3.84 -12.90 8.89
CA ASP A 68 -4.96 -13.48 9.59
C ASP A 68 -5.67 -12.36 10.38
N PHE A 69 -6.97 -12.14 10.15
CA PHE A 69 -7.78 -11.18 10.90
C PHE A 69 -8.02 -11.60 12.35
N ASP A 70 -7.95 -12.90 12.65
CA ASP A 70 -8.20 -13.44 13.98
C ASP A 70 -6.98 -13.34 14.93
N GLN A 71 -5.84 -12.82 14.44
CA GLN A 71 -4.70 -12.59 15.31
C GLN A 71 -5.01 -11.52 16.38
N PRO A 72 -4.48 -11.69 17.60
CA PRO A 72 -4.75 -10.76 18.70
C PRO A 72 -4.42 -9.31 18.37
N ASN A 73 -5.35 -8.39 18.66
CA ASN A 73 -5.20 -6.95 18.44
C ASN A 73 -4.94 -6.55 16.97
N PHE A 74 -5.42 -7.33 16.00
CA PHE A 74 -5.18 -7.06 14.57
C PHE A 74 -5.38 -5.59 14.19
N TYR A 75 -6.56 -5.00 14.48
CA TYR A 75 -6.86 -3.61 14.13
C TYR A 75 -5.96 -2.58 14.82
N LEU A 76 -5.59 -2.83 16.07
CA LEU A 76 -4.67 -1.95 16.81
C LEU A 76 -3.25 -2.03 16.22
N ASN A 77 -2.79 -3.23 15.92
CA ASN A 77 -1.48 -3.46 15.30
C ASN A 77 -1.45 -2.85 13.89
N PHE A 78 -2.53 -3.03 13.11
CA PHE A 78 -2.69 -2.40 11.81
C PHE A 78 -2.59 -0.86 11.91
N ALA A 79 -3.35 -0.24 12.83
CA ALA A 79 -3.31 1.20 13.04
C ALA A 79 -1.92 1.72 13.47
N ARG A 80 -1.11 0.89 14.15
CA ARG A 80 0.25 1.23 14.58
C ARG A 80 1.33 0.96 13.54
N GLY A 81 1.01 0.28 12.43
CA GLY A 81 1.98 -0.16 11.42
C GLY A 81 2.72 -1.46 11.79
N HIS A 82 2.22 -2.22 12.77
CA HIS A 82 2.78 -3.49 13.20
C HIS A 82 2.05 -4.67 12.52
N ASN A 83 2.00 -4.64 11.20
CA ASN A 83 1.28 -5.65 10.40
C ASN A 83 2.08 -6.95 10.34
N ARG A 84 1.79 -7.91 11.21
CA ARG A 84 2.46 -9.20 11.22
C ARG A 84 1.85 -10.13 10.17
N TYR A 85 2.54 -10.31 9.05
CA TYR A 85 2.16 -11.16 7.94
C TYR A 85 3.13 -12.35 7.85
N ARG A 86 2.80 -13.31 7.01
CA ARG A 86 3.63 -14.52 6.88
C ARG A 86 3.77 -14.98 5.44
N LEU A 87 4.81 -15.79 5.22
CA LEU A 87 4.89 -16.69 4.08
C LEU A 87 3.97 -17.88 4.32
N ALA A 88 3.14 -18.21 3.34
CA ALA A 88 2.37 -19.45 3.30
C ALA A 88 2.78 -20.29 2.09
N VAL A 89 2.96 -21.60 2.30
CA VAL A 89 3.14 -22.55 1.20
C VAL A 89 1.82 -23.23 0.94
N GLN A 90 1.40 -23.22 -0.32
CA GLN A 90 0.12 -23.79 -0.73
C GLN A 90 0.22 -24.46 -2.10
N ASP A 91 -0.70 -25.33 -2.40
CA ASP A 91 -0.83 -25.93 -3.72
C ASP A 91 -1.01 -24.83 -4.79
N PHE A 92 -0.22 -24.92 -5.88
CA PHE A 92 -0.20 -23.90 -6.91
C PHE A 92 -1.50 -23.84 -7.70
N GLU A 93 -2.16 -24.96 -7.96
CA GLU A 93 -3.42 -24.98 -8.73
C GLU A 93 -4.53 -24.23 -7.96
N ARG A 94 -4.58 -24.41 -6.63
CA ARG A 94 -5.51 -23.66 -5.77
C ARG A 94 -5.17 -22.17 -5.72
N PHE A 95 -3.88 -21.83 -5.68
CA PHE A 95 -3.42 -20.45 -5.74
C PHE A 95 -3.85 -19.80 -7.05
N GLU A 96 -3.54 -20.40 -8.19
CA GLU A 96 -3.87 -19.90 -9.52
C GLU A 96 -5.38 -19.77 -9.73
N TYR A 97 -6.17 -20.76 -9.28
CA TYR A 97 -7.62 -20.79 -9.42
C TYR A 97 -8.29 -19.55 -8.81
N VAL A 98 -7.80 -19.02 -7.69
CA VAL A 98 -8.34 -17.82 -7.05
C VAL A 98 -8.30 -16.62 -8.00
N TYR A 99 -7.18 -16.41 -8.68
CA TYR A 99 -7.01 -15.30 -9.61
C TYR A 99 -7.82 -15.49 -10.89
N GLN A 100 -7.88 -16.72 -11.41
CA GLN A 100 -8.75 -17.04 -12.54
C GLN A 100 -10.22 -16.81 -12.23
N TYR A 101 -10.67 -17.18 -11.02
CA TYR A 101 -12.05 -16.98 -10.56
C TYR A 101 -12.43 -15.49 -10.54
N TYR A 102 -11.53 -14.62 -10.09
CA TYR A 102 -11.71 -13.16 -10.09
C TYR A 102 -11.27 -12.48 -11.39
N ASN A 103 -11.09 -13.24 -12.47
CA ASN A 103 -10.71 -12.71 -13.79
C ASN A 103 -9.45 -11.84 -13.78
N ARG A 104 -8.43 -12.25 -13.00
CA ARG A 104 -7.14 -11.58 -12.88
C ARG A 104 -6.09 -12.41 -13.59
N TYR A 105 -5.31 -11.80 -14.50
CA TYR A 105 -4.29 -12.54 -15.25
C TYR A 105 -3.27 -13.20 -14.30
N VAL A 106 -2.66 -14.28 -14.79
CA VAL A 106 -1.57 -14.98 -14.12
C VAL A 106 -0.45 -15.22 -15.13
N HIS A 107 0.66 -14.52 -14.92
CA HIS A 107 1.87 -14.67 -15.73
C HIS A 107 2.93 -15.41 -14.91
N GLU A 108 3.71 -16.25 -15.59
CA GLU A 108 4.79 -17.02 -14.99
C GLU A 108 6.09 -16.73 -15.73
N GLN A 109 7.14 -16.38 -14.98
CA GLN A 109 8.49 -16.18 -15.47
C GLN A 109 9.37 -17.29 -14.90
N VAL A 110 9.71 -18.28 -15.73
CA VAL A 110 10.61 -19.37 -15.35
C VAL A 110 12.03 -18.84 -15.26
N LEU A 111 12.68 -19.00 -14.10
CA LEU A 111 14.02 -18.46 -13.85
C LEU A 111 15.11 -19.33 -14.51
N ASN A 112 16.12 -18.69 -15.03
CA ASN A 112 17.27 -19.28 -15.71
C ASN A 112 18.37 -19.65 -14.69
N LEU A 113 18.08 -20.64 -13.84
CA LEU A 113 18.94 -21.08 -12.75
C LEU A 113 19.58 -22.43 -13.06
N THR A 114 20.83 -22.66 -12.64
CA THR A 114 21.43 -23.99 -12.59
C THR A 114 20.73 -24.85 -11.54
N LEU A 115 20.96 -26.16 -11.54
CA LEU A 115 20.35 -27.05 -10.54
C LEU A 115 20.79 -26.66 -9.12
N GLU A 116 22.06 -26.32 -8.93
CA GLU A 116 22.57 -25.87 -7.63
C GLU A 116 21.88 -24.58 -7.19
N GLN A 117 21.70 -23.62 -8.09
CA GLN A 117 21.01 -22.36 -7.78
C GLN A 117 19.51 -22.58 -7.47
N LYS A 118 18.85 -23.49 -8.18
CA LYS A 118 17.46 -23.88 -7.85
C LYS A 118 17.38 -24.47 -6.46
N GLN A 119 18.33 -25.37 -6.11
CA GLN A 119 18.37 -25.99 -4.78
C GLN A 119 18.61 -24.92 -3.68
N GLU A 120 19.57 -24.02 -3.89
CA GLU A 120 19.88 -22.93 -2.94
C GLU A 120 18.67 -22.04 -2.67
N LEU A 121 17.96 -21.64 -3.73
CA LEU A 121 16.73 -20.83 -3.59
C LEU A 121 15.61 -21.63 -2.92
N PHE A 122 15.44 -22.88 -3.27
CA PHE A 122 14.43 -23.76 -2.66
C PHE A 122 14.71 -24.00 -1.18
N ASP A 123 15.95 -24.28 -0.82
CA ASP A 123 16.37 -24.44 0.58
C ASP A 123 16.07 -23.19 1.41
N TYR A 124 16.37 -22.01 0.85
CA TYR A 124 16.00 -20.75 1.49
C TYR A 124 14.48 -20.60 1.67
N LEU A 125 13.68 -20.91 0.64
CA LEU A 125 12.22 -20.81 0.70
C LEU A 125 11.63 -21.77 1.75
N ILE A 126 12.14 -23.01 1.83
CA ILE A 126 11.73 -24.00 2.84
C ILE A 126 12.13 -23.54 4.24
N TRP A 127 13.37 -23.04 4.42
CA TRP A 127 13.80 -22.45 5.68
C TRP A 127 12.91 -21.28 6.10
N ASN A 128 12.60 -20.40 5.18
CA ASN A 128 11.75 -19.22 5.47
C ASN A 128 10.29 -19.61 5.74
N ALA A 129 9.82 -20.73 5.24
CA ALA A 129 8.48 -21.26 5.50
C ALA A 129 8.32 -21.93 6.88
N GLN A 130 9.42 -22.15 7.63
CA GLN A 130 9.33 -22.76 8.97
C GLN A 130 8.58 -21.84 9.94
N PRO A 131 7.86 -22.38 10.93
CA PRO A 131 7.05 -21.59 11.86
C PRO A 131 7.78 -20.44 12.55
N GLU A 132 9.09 -20.61 12.83
CA GLU A 132 9.95 -19.60 13.45
C GLU A 132 10.42 -18.51 12.51
N ASN A 133 10.41 -18.74 11.18
CA ASN A 133 10.97 -17.83 10.17
C ASN A 133 9.91 -17.21 9.25
N GLN A 134 8.70 -17.75 9.21
CA GLN A 134 7.70 -17.37 8.21
C GLN A 134 7.09 -15.98 8.42
N PHE A 135 7.18 -15.42 9.63
CA PHE A 135 6.55 -14.15 9.97
C PHE A 135 7.47 -12.96 9.74
N TYR A 136 6.90 -11.87 9.23
CA TYR A 136 7.60 -10.60 9.05
C TYR A 136 6.63 -9.43 9.25
N PHE A 137 7.20 -8.21 9.45
CA PHE A 137 6.39 -6.99 9.50
C PHE A 137 6.18 -6.46 8.08
N TYR A 138 4.94 -6.47 7.67
CA TYR A 138 4.54 -6.04 6.33
C TYR A 138 4.49 -4.51 6.25
N ASP A 139 5.15 -3.95 5.24
CA ASP A 139 5.04 -2.56 4.84
C ASP A 139 4.55 -2.50 3.39
N TYR A 140 3.48 -1.75 3.14
CA TYR A 140 2.82 -1.72 1.84
C TYR A 140 3.73 -1.32 0.68
N PHE A 141 4.78 -0.53 0.93
CA PHE A 141 5.68 0.02 -0.07
C PHE A 141 7.09 -0.57 -0.01
N TYR A 142 7.54 -0.99 1.16
CA TYR A 142 8.94 -1.35 1.39
C TYR A 142 9.17 -2.81 1.75
N ASP A 143 8.13 -3.52 2.22
CA ASP A 143 8.24 -4.94 2.60
C ASP A 143 6.93 -5.70 2.39
N ASN A 144 6.55 -5.88 1.12
CA ASN A 144 5.29 -6.52 0.71
C ASN A 144 5.53 -7.81 -0.09
N CYS A 145 4.47 -8.42 -0.62
CA CYS A 145 4.56 -9.65 -1.42
C CYS A 145 5.45 -9.48 -2.65
N ALA A 146 5.43 -8.32 -3.28
CA ALA A 146 6.20 -8.04 -4.50
C ALA A 146 7.68 -7.76 -4.17
N THR A 147 7.97 -6.89 -3.19
CA THR A 147 9.35 -6.56 -2.79
C THR A 147 10.13 -7.75 -2.26
N LYS A 148 9.43 -8.74 -1.66
CA LYS A 148 10.09 -9.97 -1.18
C LYS A 148 10.77 -10.77 -2.28
N LEU A 149 10.27 -10.74 -3.49
CA LEU A 149 10.82 -11.56 -4.56
C LEU A 149 12.23 -11.11 -4.99
N PRO A 150 12.45 -9.85 -5.41
CA PRO A 150 13.79 -9.38 -5.73
C PRO A 150 14.71 -9.37 -4.50
N GLU A 151 14.19 -9.08 -3.30
CA GLU A 151 14.97 -9.13 -2.05
C GLU A 151 15.57 -10.54 -1.83
N ILE A 152 14.75 -11.58 -1.96
CA ILE A 152 15.17 -12.97 -1.75
C ILE A 152 16.17 -13.42 -2.81
N VAL A 153 15.91 -13.10 -4.08
CA VAL A 153 16.84 -13.43 -5.18
C VAL A 153 18.20 -12.76 -4.97
N GLN A 154 18.21 -11.49 -4.55
CA GLN A 154 19.45 -10.81 -4.20
C GLN A 154 20.10 -11.37 -2.93
N LYS A 155 19.32 -11.77 -1.93
CA LYS A 155 19.85 -12.35 -0.70
C LYS A 155 20.51 -13.70 -0.93
N VAL A 156 19.93 -14.53 -1.81
CA VAL A 156 20.45 -15.87 -2.13
C VAL A 156 21.64 -15.78 -3.07
N PHE A 157 21.56 -14.99 -4.13
CA PHE A 157 22.56 -14.97 -5.19
C PHE A 157 23.53 -13.78 -5.14
N GLY A 158 23.32 -12.82 -4.24
CA GLY A 158 24.22 -11.68 -4.02
C GLY A 158 24.45 -10.86 -5.27
N VAL A 159 25.72 -10.55 -5.51
CA VAL A 159 26.17 -9.73 -6.65
C VAL A 159 26.03 -10.41 -8.01
N SER A 160 25.70 -11.70 -8.05
CA SER A 160 25.47 -12.44 -9.30
C SER A 160 24.22 -11.97 -10.02
N VAL A 161 23.24 -11.39 -9.29
CA VAL A 161 21.99 -10.87 -9.86
C VAL A 161 22.04 -9.34 -9.95
N VAL A 162 21.71 -8.82 -11.11
CA VAL A 162 21.66 -7.39 -11.39
C VAL A 162 20.29 -7.02 -11.96
N PHE A 163 19.61 -6.07 -11.30
CA PHE A 163 18.42 -5.39 -11.81
C PHE A 163 18.85 -4.03 -12.37
N ASP A 164 18.89 -3.87 -13.68
CA ASP A 164 19.49 -2.70 -14.35
C ASP A 164 18.59 -1.46 -14.41
N GLY A 165 17.31 -1.60 -14.16
CA GLY A 165 16.33 -0.51 -14.17
C GLY A 165 15.91 -0.01 -15.55
N SER A 166 16.37 -0.62 -16.65
CA SER A 166 16.03 -0.21 -18.03
C SER A 166 14.55 -0.33 -18.38
N TYR A 167 13.78 -1.07 -17.58
CA TYR A 167 12.33 -1.19 -17.69
C TYR A 167 11.56 0.07 -17.29
N ILE A 168 12.18 1.05 -16.65
CA ILE A 168 11.52 2.29 -16.25
C ILE A 168 11.51 3.27 -17.44
N THR A 169 10.37 3.37 -18.09
CA THR A 169 10.17 4.30 -19.21
C THR A 169 9.78 5.71 -18.77
N LYS A 170 9.16 5.83 -17.58
CA LYS A 170 8.75 7.11 -17.00
C LYS A 170 9.04 7.10 -15.49
N PRO A 171 9.89 8.01 -14.99
CA PRO A 171 10.12 8.13 -13.56
C PRO A 171 8.86 8.68 -12.87
N LEU A 172 8.33 7.95 -11.92
CA LEU A 172 7.14 8.30 -11.14
C LEU A 172 7.46 8.25 -9.65
N SER A 173 6.73 9.00 -8.84
CA SER A 173 6.76 8.84 -7.39
C SER A 173 5.95 7.61 -6.98
N ILE A 174 6.19 7.12 -5.74
CA ILE A 174 5.41 5.99 -5.19
C ILE A 174 3.92 6.34 -5.16
N ARG A 175 3.55 7.60 -4.79
CA ARG A 175 2.17 8.08 -4.85
C ARG A 175 1.61 7.95 -6.27
N ALA A 176 2.28 8.51 -7.27
CA ALA A 176 1.81 8.48 -8.65
C ALA A 176 1.68 7.05 -9.20
N LEU A 177 2.57 6.14 -8.76
CA LEU A 177 2.46 4.71 -9.08
C LEU A 177 1.21 4.09 -8.42
N THR A 178 0.91 4.46 -7.17
CA THR A 178 -0.29 4.00 -6.45
C THR A 178 -1.57 4.45 -7.14
N ASP A 179 -1.64 5.73 -7.55
CA ASP A 179 -2.81 6.34 -8.21
C ASP A 179 -3.16 5.63 -9.54
N LEU A 180 -2.15 5.11 -10.27
CA LEU A 180 -2.38 4.37 -11.52
C LEU A 180 -3.29 3.14 -11.30
N TYR A 181 -3.12 2.44 -10.19
CA TYR A 181 -3.87 1.23 -9.87
C TYR A 181 -5.23 1.51 -9.22
N LEU A 182 -5.41 2.69 -8.63
CA LEU A 182 -6.64 3.11 -7.95
C LEU A 182 -7.60 3.90 -8.84
N LYS A 183 -7.29 4.05 -10.13
CA LYS A 183 -8.06 4.81 -11.11
C LYS A 183 -9.57 4.52 -11.09
N TYR A 184 -9.97 3.29 -10.81
CA TYR A 184 -11.38 2.87 -10.74
C TYR A 184 -11.91 2.71 -9.32
N GLN A 185 -11.15 3.17 -8.33
CA GLN A 185 -11.51 3.16 -6.91
C GLN A 185 -11.32 4.56 -6.27
N PRO A 186 -12.03 5.61 -6.75
CA PRO A 186 -11.72 7.00 -6.42
C PRO A 186 -11.84 7.33 -4.92
N TRP A 187 -12.64 6.59 -4.15
CA TRP A 187 -12.70 6.74 -2.69
C TRP A 187 -11.52 6.03 -1.99
N GLY A 188 -11.07 4.91 -2.54
CA GLY A 188 -9.87 4.21 -2.08
C GLY A 188 -8.62 5.06 -2.34
N ASP A 189 -8.52 5.65 -3.53
CA ASP A 189 -7.49 6.58 -3.95
C ASP A 189 -7.40 7.78 -2.99
N LEU A 190 -8.50 8.49 -2.79
CA LEU A 190 -8.58 9.57 -1.82
C LEU A 190 -8.17 9.13 -0.41
N GLY A 191 -8.63 7.96 0.04
CA GLY A 191 -8.35 7.45 1.38
C GLY A 191 -6.86 7.15 1.59
N ILE A 192 -6.21 6.55 0.61
CA ILE A 192 -4.77 6.29 0.62
C ILE A 192 -4.01 7.61 0.56
N ASP A 193 -4.34 8.50 -0.38
CA ASP A 193 -3.69 9.80 -0.54
C ASP A 193 -3.76 10.69 0.70
N LEU A 194 -4.86 10.63 1.44
CA LEU A 194 -4.97 11.31 2.73
C LEU A 194 -3.94 10.80 3.75
N CYS A 195 -3.69 9.50 3.76
CA CYS A 195 -2.76 8.88 4.71
C CYS A 195 -1.29 9.02 4.30
N LEU A 196 -1.00 9.15 2.99
CA LEU A 196 0.36 9.27 2.47
C LEU A 196 0.94 10.68 2.71
N GLY A 197 2.12 10.73 3.30
CA GLY A 197 2.89 11.95 3.50
C GLY A 197 3.93 12.22 2.43
N LEU A 198 4.76 13.21 2.66
CA LEU A 198 5.79 13.71 1.76
C LEU A 198 6.79 12.66 1.23
N PRO A 199 7.22 11.63 2.00
CA PRO A 199 8.15 10.62 1.49
C PRO A 199 7.65 9.91 0.23
N MET A 200 6.32 9.83 0.03
CA MET A 200 5.71 9.13 -1.11
C MET A 200 5.74 9.94 -2.42
N ASP A 201 6.07 11.23 -2.36
CA ASP A 201 6.19 12.12 -3.52
C ASP A 201 7.61 12.15 -4.12
N LYS A 202 8.58 11.50 -3.46
CA LYS A 202 9.92 11.28 -4.01
C LYS A 202 9.82 10.37 -5.24
N ILE A 203 10.56 10.70 -6.30
CA ILE A 203 10.71 9.81 -7.47
C ILE A 203 11.30 8.48 -7.00
N ALA A 204 10.58 7.41 -7.30
CA ALA A 204 10.99 6.06 -6.96
C ALA A 204 12.19 5.60 -7.80
N THR A 205 13.15 4.94 -7.18
CA THR A 205 14.21 4.24 -7.90
C THR A 205 13.63 3.05 -8.68
N PRO A 206 14.33 2.51 -9.69
CA PRO A 206 13.86 1.30 -10.37
C PRO A 206 13.54 0.16 -9.40
N TYR A 207 14.35 -0.06 -8.39
CA TYR A 207 14.10 -1.08 -7.38
C TYR A 207 12.84 -0.79 -6.54
N GLU A 208 12.61 0.47 -6.17
CA GLU A 208 11.41 0.88 -5.43
C GLU A 208 10.12 0.71 -6.25
N HIS A 209 10.17 0.76 -7.61
CA HIS A 209 8.99 0.46 -8.44
C HIS A 209 8.47 -0.98 -8.23
N MET A 210 9.36 -1.92 -7.87
CA MET A 210 9.02 -3.32 -7.64
C MET A 210 8.20 -3.57 -6.35
N PHE A 211 7.70 -2.49 -5.68
CA PHE A 211 6.63 -2.68 -4.70
C PHE A 211 5.31 -3.10 -5.37
N LEU A 212 5.22 -2.92 -6.69
CA LEU A 212 4.08 -3.33 -7.52
C LEU A 212 4.42 -4.61 -8.28
N PRO A 213 3.52 -5.59 -8.30
CA PRO A 213 3.72 -6.88 -9.01
C PRO A 213 4.08 -6.76 -10.48
N ASP A 214 3.43 -5.85 -11.23
CA ASP A 214 3.76 -5.63 -12.65
C ASP A 214 5.20 -5.16 -12.83
N TYR A 215 5.70 -4.34 -11.92
CA TYR A 215 7.08 -3.88 -11.96
C TYR A 215 8.08 -4.93 -11.48
N VAL A 216 7.64 -5.92 -10.67
CA VAL A 216 8.44 -7.14 -10.42
C VAL A 216 8.59 -7.92 -11.72
N GLU A 217 7.51 -8.14 -12.46
CA GLU A 217 7.57 -8.81 -13.76
C GLU A 217 8.53 -8.09 -14.72
N TYR A 218 8.38 -6.76 -14.88
CA TYR A 218 9.28 -5.99 -15.74
C TYR A 218 10.73 -6.00 -15.25
N GLY A 219 10.95 -5.89 -13.95
CA GLY A 219 12.28 -5.93 -13.35
C GLY A 219 12.98 -7.25 -13.58
N PHE A 220 12.27 -8.37 -13.43
CA PHE A 220 12.82 -9.70 -13.67
C PHE A 220 13.12 -9.95 -15.16
N ASP A 221 12.28 -9.45 -16.08
CA ASP A 221 12.53 -9.55 -17.52
C ASP A 221 13.83 -8.89 -17.97
N HIS A 222 14.24 -7.82 -17.26
CA HIS A 222 15.46 -7.05 -17.57
C HIS A 222 16.64 -7.41 -16.65
N ALA A 223 16.40 -8.29 -15.66
CA ALA A 223 17.46 -8.72 -14.76
C ALA A 223 18.39 -9.76 -15.40
N THR A 224 19.62 -9.80 -14.90
CA THR A 224 20.60 -10.81 -15.29
C THR A 224 21.13 -11.57 -14.07
N ILE A 225 21.51 -12.83 -14.29
CA ILE A 225 22.28 -13.64 -13.35
C ILE A 225 23.57 -14.11 -14.02
N ASN A 226 24.73 -13.80 -13.43
CA ASN A 226 26.03 -14.07 -14.02
C ASN A 226 26.16 -13.58 -15.48
N GLY A 227 25.57 -12.41 -15.79
CA GLY A 227 25.58 -11.78 -17.11
C GLY A 227 24.64 -12.43 -18.16
N LYS A 228 23.82 -13.41 -17.76
CA LYS A 228 22.78 -14.02 -18.61
C LYS A 228 21.40 -13.55 -18.16
N PRO A 229 20.38 -13.51 -19.05
CA PRO A 229 19.01 -13.19 -18.65
C PRO A 229 18.55 -14.04 -17.46
N LEU A 230 17.96 -13.41 -16.44
CA LEU A 230 17.44 -14.10 -15.25
C LEU A 230 16.17 -14.89 -15.57
N VAL A 231 15.36 -14.43 -16.52
CA VAL A 231 14.17 -15.14 -17.00
C VAL A 231 14.52 -15.95 -18.24
N LYS A 232 14.26 -17.25 -18.18
CA LYS A 232 14.47 -18.21 -19.28
C LYS A 232 13.27 -18.21 -20.25
N GLN A 233 12.07 -18.14 -19.70
CA GLN A 233 10.82 -18.26 -20.43
C GLN A 233 9.69 -17.56 -19.70
N LYS A 234 8.78 -16.94 -20.48
CA LYS A 234 7.49 -16.43 -19.97
C LYS A 234 6.37 -17.34 -20.44
N VAL A 235 5.45 -17.61 -19.51
CA VAL A 235 4.25 -18.41 -19.75
C VAL A 235 3.04 -17.60 -19.29
N ILE A 236 2.08 -17.39 -20.19
CA ILE A 236 0.78 -16.84 -19.83
C ILE A 236 -0.06 -18.02 -19.32
N ARG A 237 -0.29 -18.08 -18.02
CA ARG A 237 -1.08 -19.14 -17.38
C ARG A 237 -2.57 -18.86 -17.55
N TYR A 238 -2.94 -17.61 -17.37
CA TYR A 238 -4.30 -17.13 -17.55
C TYR A 238 -4.27 -15.67 -18.01
N GLU A 239 -5.01 -15.37 -19.07
CA GLU A 239 -5.24 -14.01 -19.55
C GLU A 239 -6.60 -13.52 -19.08
N ALA A 240 -6.64 -12.33 -18.47
CA ALA A 240 -7.88 -11.74 -18.00
C ALA A 240 -8.79 -11.38 -19.20
N ARG A 241 -10.06 -11.71 -19.10
CA ARG A 241 -11.06 -11.28 -20.09
C ARG A 241 -11.24 -9.77 -19.97
N PRO A 242 -11.41 -9.05 -21.10
CA PRO A 242 -11.64 -7.60 -21.06
C PRO A 242 -12.85 -7.24 -20.19
N GLU A 243 -12.65 -6.33 -19.29
CA GLU A 243 -13.69 -5.75 -18.42
C GLU A 243 -13.71 -4.23 -18.59
N THR A 244 -14.89 -3.64 -18.52
CA THR A 244 -15.06 -2.19 -18.55
C THR A 244 -15.42 -1.68 -17.16
N PHE A 245 -14.54 -0.87 -16.58
CA PHE A 245 -14.78 -0.22 -15.29
C PHE A 245 -15.19 1.23 -15.50
N SER A 246 -16.10 1.72 -14.66
CA SER A 246 -16.57 3.11 -14.66
C SER A 246 -16.71 3.60 -13.22
N ASN A 247 -16.21 4.80 -12.96
CA ASN A 247 -16.28 5.41 -11.62
C ASN A 247 -17.69 5.92 -11.25
N GLY A 248 -18.62 5.98 -12.19
CA GLY A 248 -19.97 6.53 -11.96
C GLY A 248 -19.93 8.01 -11.53
N ILE A 249 -21.06 8.49 -10.99
CA ILE A 249 -21.21 9.87 -10.52
C ILE A 249 -20.86 10.05 -9.03
N PHE A 250 -20.80 8.96 -8.26
CA PHE A 250 -20.52 9.00 -6.83
C PHE A 250 -18.99 8.97 -6.59
N GLN A 251 -18.33 10.07 -6.96
CA GLN A 251 -16.88 10.26 -6.81
C GLN A 251 -16.60 11.37 -5.79
N PRO A 252 -15.45 11.33 -5.09
CA PRO A 252 -15.09 12.34 -4.09
C PRO A 252 -15.21 13.77 -4.61
N LEU A 253 -14.73 14.06 -5.81
CA LEU A 253 -14.76 15.40 -6.40
C LEU A 253 -16.19 15.94 -6.52
N TYR A 254 -17.13 15.14 -7.02
CA TYR A 254 -18.51 15.59 -7.20
C TYR A 254 -19.23 15.75 -5.86
N VAL A 255 -19.02 14.79 -4.94
CA VAL A 255 -19.63 14.84 -3.60
C VAL A 255 -19.12 16.05 -2.82
N PHE A 256 -17.81 16.30 -2.83
CA PHE A 256 -17.21 17.42 -2.13
C PHE A 256 -17.51 18.77 -2.80
N SER A 257 -17.65 18.80 -4.12
CA SER A 257 -18.10 20.00 -4.84
C SER A 257 -19.52 20.37 -4.47
N LEU A 258 -20.44 19.41 -4.44
CA LEU A 258 -21.82 19.63 -3.97
C LEU A 258 -21.84 20.13 -2.52
N PHE A 259 -21.05 19.49 -1.64
CA PHE A 259 -20.92 19.94 -0.25
C PHE A 259 -20.41 21.37 -0.14
N ALA A 260 -19.41 21.75 -0.95
CA ALA A 260 -18.87 23.10 -0.98
C ALA A 260 -19.95 24.11 -1.43
N VAL A 261 -20.70 23.81 -2.48
CA VAL A 261 -21.81 24.66 -2.94
C VAL A 261 -22.85 24.88 -1.85
N ILE A 262 -23.29 23.82 -1.16
CA ILE A 262 -24.24 23.92 -0.04
C ILE A 262 -23.65 24.78 1.09
N THR A 263 -22.37 24.58 1.42
CA THR A 263 -21.69 25.33 2.47
C THR A 263 -21.56 26.83 2.12
N LEU A 264 -21.25 27.15 0.86
CA LEU A 264 -21.21 28.53 0.37
C LEU A 264 -22.59 29.18 0.42
N ALA A 265 -23.65 28.46 -0.01
CA ALA A 265 -25.04 28.97 0.07
C ALA A 265 -25.45 29.24 1.53
N LEU A 266 -25.13 28.33 2.45
CA LEU A 266 -25.34 28.52 3.89
C LEU A 266 -24.58 29.74 4.43
N THR A 267 -23.33 29.92 3.99
CA THR A 267 -22.51 31.06 4.40
C THR A 267 -23.11 32.37 3.93
N LEU A 268 -23.60 32.47 2.68
CA LEU A 268 -24.30 33.64 2.17
C LEU A 268 -25.62 33.90 2.91
N TYR A 269 -26.36 32.86 3.24
CA TYR A 269 -27.58 32.94 4.04
C TYR A 269 -27.28 33.49 5.44
N ASP A 270 -26.25 32.99 6.11
CA ASP A 270 -25.80 33.48 7.41
C ASP A 270 -25.45 34.99 7.38
N PHE A 271 -24.74 35.46 6.34
CA PHE A 271 -24.44 36.89 6.17
C PHE A 271 -25.70 37.72 6.04
N LYS A 272 -26.67 37.30 5.23
CA LYS A 272 -27.93 38.02 5.07
C LYS A 272 -28.70 38.14 6.40
N ARG A 273 -28.64 37.08 7.23
CA ARG A 273 -29.31 37.02 8.55
C ARG A 273 -28.49 37.64 9.68
N ARG A 274 -27.25 38.01 9.45
CA ARG A 274 -26.29 38.46 10.47
C ARG A 274 -26.16 37.45 11.64
N LYS A 275 -26.21 36.15 11.35
CA LYS A 275 -26.11 35.06 12.32
C LYS A 275 -25.27 33.93 11.71
N THR A 276 -24.44 33.27 12.51
CA THR A 276 -23.66 32.09 12.08
C THR A 276 -24.35 30.79 12.48
N SER A 277 -24.30 29.81 11.61
CA SER A 277 -24.82 28.44 11.82
C SER A 277 -23.80 27.63 12.63
N ASN A 278 -23.65 27.95 13.90
CA ASN A 278 -22.61 27.38 14.78
C ASN A 278 -22.64 25.85 14.89
N TRP A 279 -23.81 25.20 14.85
CA TRP A 279 -23.91 23.74 14.85
C TRP A 279 -23.27 23.11 13.61
N PHE A 280 -23.51 23.73 12.45
CA PHE A 280 -22.88 23.30 11.21
C PHE A 280 -21.35 23.44 11.30
N ASP A 281 -20.86 24.58 11.80
CA ASP A 281 -19.45 24.85 11.97
C ASP A 281 -18.81 23.87 12.97
N ALA A 282 -19.50 23.60 14.09
CA ALA A 282 -19.03 22.61 15.06
C ALA A 282 -18.87 21.22 14.46
N LEU A 283 -19.85 20.77 13.67
CA LEU A 283 -19.78 19.48 12.99
C LEU A 283 -18.66 19.46 11.94
N LEU A 284 -18.57 20.51 11.10
CA LEU A 284 -17.58 20.60 10.04
C LEU A 284 -16.14 20.63 10.61
N PHE A 285 -15.85 21.60 11.49
CA PHE A 285 -14.52 21.73 12.08
C PHE A 285 -14.21 20.54 13.01
N GLY A 286 -15.23 19.98 13.68
CA GLY A 286 -15.07 18.77 14.50
C GLY A 286 -14.67 17.56 13.69
N ALA A 287 -15.35 17.28 12.59
CA ALA A 287 -15.04 16.16 11.70
C ALA A 287 -13.66 16.32 11.05
N ILE A 288 -13.38 17.50 10.50
CA ILE A 288 -12.07 17.79 9.88
C ILE A 288 -10.94 17.76 10.92
N GLY A 289 -11.20 18.29 12.12
CA GLY A 289 -10.23 18.22 13.21
C GLY A 289 -9.93 16.81 13.66
N LEU A 290 -10.92 15.91 13.67
CA LEU A 290 -10.73 14.50 13.96
C LEU A 290 -9.85 13.82 12.88
N ILE A 291 -10.12 14.10 11.60
CA ILE A 291 -9.24 13.65 10.51
C ILE A 291 -7.82 14.16 10.75
N GLY A 292 -7.65 15.44 11.08
CA GLY A 292 -6.33 16.00 11.37
C GLY A 292 -5.62 15.34 12.55
N VAL A 293 -6.34 15.01 13.62
CA VAL A 293 -5.80 14.25 14.77
C VAL A 293 -5.32 12.87 14.30
N LEU A 294 -6.13 12.16 13.51
CA LEU A 294 -5.77 10.83 12.99
C LEU A 294 -4.53 10.91 12.09
N LEU A 295 -4.46 11.85 11.16
CA LEU A 295 -3.29 12.04 10.28
C LEU A 295 -2.04 12.42 11.07
N PHE A 296 -2.18 13.29 12.07
CA PHE A 296 -1.08 13.66 12.94
C PHE A 296 -0.58 12.46 13.77
N LEU A 297 -1.49 11.65 14.31
CA LEU A 297 -1.13 10.43 15.05
C LEU A 297 -0.46 9.40 14.13
N LEU A 298 -0.96 9.19 12.91
CA LEU A 298 -0.31 8.33 11.93
C LEU A 298 1.13 8.76 11.66
N TRP A 299 1.38 10.06 11.59
CA TRP A 299 2.73 10.59 11.38
C TRP A 299 3.65 10.41 12.59
N VAL A 300 3.20 10.77 13.82
CA VAL A 300 4.11 10.91 14.97
C VAL A 300 4.08 9.73 15.95
N ALA A 301 3.06 8.88 15.90
CA ALA A 301 2.77 7.87 16.89
C ALA A 301 2.65 6.44 16.31
N THR A 302 2.99 6.25 15.05
CA THR A 302 2.94 4.94 14.40
C THR A 302 4.21 4.67 13.58
N ASP A 303 4.42 3.41 13.19
CA ASP A 303 5.54 2.99 12.34
C ASP A 303 5.23 3.09 10.84
N HIS A 304 4.12 3.75 10.46
CA HIS A 304 3.79 4.01 9.06
C HIS A 304 4.71 5.06 8.43
N ARG A 305 5.88 4.65 7.93
CA ARG A 305 6.88 5.55 7.30
C ARG A 305 6.28 6.40 6.18
N ALA A 306 5.35 5.81 5.44
CA ALA A 306 4.65 6.47 4.33
C ALA A 306 3.78 7.66 4.77
N ALA A 307 3.36 7.72 6.03
CA ALA A 307 2.51 8.78 6.55
C ALA A 307 3.27 10.01 7.10
N ALA A 308 4.62 9.96 7.11
CA ALA A 308 5.44 11.01 7.70
C ALA A 308 5.34 12.34 6.93
N ASN A 309 5.46 13.46 7.65
CA ASN A 309 5.45 14.82 7.09
C ASN A 309 4.22 15.10 6.20
N ASN A 310 3.03 14.69 6.63
CA ASN A 310 1.82 14.77 5.85
C ASN A 310 1.24 16.19 5.80
N LEU A 311 1.34 16.86 4.66
CA LEU A 311 0.85 18.21 4.47
C LEU A 311 -0.69 18.33 4.47
N ASN A 312 -1.44 17.22 4.46
CA ASN A 312 -2.88 17.26 4.68
C ASN A 312 -3.25 17.88 6.04
N VAL A 313 -2.35 17.83 7.03
CA VAL A 313 -2.57 18.51 8.32
C VAL A 313 -2.65 20.04 8.21
N LEU A 314 -2.26 20.66 7.10
CA LEU A 314 -2.35 22.11 6.90
C LEU A 314 -3.80 22.60 6.76
N TRP A 315 -4.67 21.80 6.12
CA TRP A 315 -6.10 22.10 6.02
C TRP A 315 -6.92 21.33 7.06
N ALA A 316 -6.46 20.15 7.47
CA ALA A 316 -7.06 19.35 8.51
C ALA A 316 -6.31 19.55 9.84
N LEU A 317 -6.25 20.78 10.34
CA LEU A 317 -5.56 21.08 11.60
C LEU A 317 -6.17 20.29 12.76
N PRO A 318 -5.39 19.55 13.58
CA PRO A 318 -5.89 18.89 14.78
C PRO A 318 -6.62 19.84 15.74
N THR A 319 -6.22 21.11 15.77
CA THR A 319 -6.84 22.16 16.59
C THR A 319 -8.27 22.49 16.17
N HIS A 320 -8.71 22.12 14.97
CA HIS A 320 -10.12 22.23 14.56
C HIS A 320 -11.05 21.44 15.45
N PHE A 321 -10.61 20.28 15.97
CA PHE A 321 -11.41 19.50 16.92
C PHE A 321 -11.76 20.28 18.18
N ALA A 322 -10.79 20.99 18.75
CA ALA A 322 -11.04 21.88 19.89
C ALA A 322 -11.90 23.10 19.48
N SER A 323 -11.67 23.66 18.28
CA SER A 323 -12.41 24.83 17.80
C SER A 323 -13.90 24.54 17.61
N ALA A 324 -14.29 23.29 17.35
CA ALA A 324 -15.68 22.85 17.24
C ALA A 324 -16.54 23.20 18.49
N PHE A 325 -15.93 23.19 19.66
CA PHE A 325 -16.60 23.58 20.92
C PHE A 325 -16.56 25.08 21.16
N LEU A 326 -15.59 25.77 20.55
CA LEU A 326 -15.36 27.20 20.75
C LEU A 326 -16.20 28.08 19.85
N VAL A 327 -16.75 27.56 18.74
CA VAL A 327 -17.64 28.30 17.85
C VAL A 327 -18.91 28.83 18.57
N PHE A 328 -19.30 28.23 19.70
CA PHE A 328 -20.43 28.69 20.50
C PHE A 328 -20.08 29.85 21.45
N LYS A 329 -18.80 30.15 21.64
CA LYS A 329 -18.29 31.16 22.59
C LYS A 329 -17.45 32.19 21.83
N PRO A 330 -18.08 33.30 21.29
CA PRO A 330 -17.37 34.29 20.53
C PRO A 330 -16.41 35.07 21.46
N ARG A 331 -15.12 34.77 21.31
CA ARG A 331 -14.02 35.47 21.99
C ARG A 331 -13.07 35.99 20.92
N GLU A 332 -12.41 37.11 21.16
CA GLU A 332 -11.52 37.74 20.18
C GLU A 332 -10.37 36.77 19.71
N TRP A 333 -9.83 35.95 20.61
CA TRP A 333 -8.82 34.98 20.22
C TRP A 333 -9.36 33.85 19.32
N VAL A 334 -10.66 33.49 19.47
CA VAL A 334 -11.31 32.50 18.59
C VAL A 334 -11.48 33.07 17.19
N LYS A 335 -11.86 34.35 17.06
CA LYS A 335 -11.92 35.04 15.76
C LYS A 335 -10.54 35.07 15.10
N LYS A 336 -9.48 35.40 15.86
CA LYS A 336 -8.10 35.40 15.36
C LYS A 336 -7.68 33.98 14.88
N TYR A 337 -8.08 32.93 15.59
CA TYR A 337 -7.86 31.56 15.16
C TYR A 337 -8.48 31.30 13.77
N PHE A 338 -9.74 31.65 13.57
CA PHE A 338 -10.40 31.48 12.27
C PHE A 338 -9.82 32.39 11.17
N LEU A 339 -9.28 33.54 11.51
CA LEU A 339 -8.52 34.36 10.56
C LEU A 339 -7.23 33.63 10.12
N ILE A 340 -6.49 33.01 11.05
CA ILE A 340 -5.31 32.21 10.72
C ILE A 340 -5.70 31.03 9.82
N VAL A 341 -6.77 30.32 10.15
CA VAL A 341 -7.29 29.22 9.31
C VAL A 341 -7.62 29.69 7.90
N LEU A 342 -8.30 30.84 7.78
CA LEU A 342 -8.61 31.42 6.47
C LEU A 342 -7.35 31.73 5.66
N ILE A 343 -6.35 32.39 6.30
CA ILE A 343 -5.08 32.71 5.64
C ILE A 343 -4.34 31.44 5.21
N THR A 344 -4.20 30.46 6.11
CA THR A 344 -3.51 29.21 5.83
C THR A 344 -4.17 28.47 4.65
N ASN A 345 -5.50 28.31 4.69
CA ASN A 345 -6.25 27.65 3.62
C ASN A 345 -6.16 28.43 2.29
N SER A 346 -6.18 29.75 2.33
CA SER A 346 -6.04 30.58 1.12
C SER A 346 -4.65 30.42 0.50
N LEU A 347 -3.61 30.44 1.32
CA LEU A 347 -2.23 30.19 0.87
C LEU A 347 -2.09 28.77 0.30
N LEU A 348 -2.68 27.78 0.97
CA LEU A 348 -2.68 26.40 0.52
C LEU A 348 -3.35 26.26 -0.85
N LEU A 349 -4.53 26.86 -1.05
CA LEU A 349 -5.24 26.83 -2.33
C LEU A 349 -4.43 27.48 -3.46
N VAL A 350 -3.76 28.61 -3.18
CA VAL A 350 -2.91 29.28 -4.17
C VAL A 350 -1.67 28.45 -4.50
N SER A 351 -1.06 27.80 -3.50
CA SER A 351 0.17 27.02 -3.69
C SER A 351 -0.06 25.57 -4.08
N TRP A 352 -1.31 25.11 -4.23
CA TRP A 352 -1.69 23.71 -4.39
C TRP A 352 -0.84 22.93 -5.41
N ALA A 353 -0.61 23.52 -6.57
CA ALA A 353 0.15 22.91 -7.65
C ALA A 353 1.68 22.93 -7.46
N TRP A 354 2.18 23.67 -6.47
CA TRP A 354 3.62 23.83 -6.20
C TRP A 354 4.06 23.23 -4.86
N LEU A 355 3.14 22.56 -4.17
CA LEU A 355 3.49 21.88 -2.92
C LEU A 355 4.45 20.73 -3.22
N PRO A 356 5.39 20.44 -2.30
CA PRO A 356 6.29 19.30 -2.44
C PRO A 356 5.58 17.95 -2.26
N GLN A 357 4.40 17.93 -1.62
CA GLN A 357 3.49 16.79 -1.54
C GLN A 357 2.30 17.03 -2.47
N THR A 358 2.00 16.08 -3.32
CA THR A 358 0.77 16.08 -4.12
C THR A 358 -0.43 15.83 -3.22
N LEU A 359 -1.33 16.79 -3.11
CA LEU A 359 -2.59 16.64 -2.39
C LEU A 359 -3.70 16.25 -3.36
N HIS A 360 -4.55 15.33 -2.97
CA HIS A 360 -5.63 14.84 -3.82
C HIS A 360 -6.60 15.96 -4.22
N PHE A 361 -6.79 16.17 -5.52
CA PHE A 361 -7.52 17.33 -6.06
C PHE A 361 -8.97 17.44 -5.58
N SER A 362 -9.62 16.31 -5.26
CA SER A 362 -10.97 16.32 -4.69
C SER A 362 -11.10 17.02 -3.34
N LEU A 363 -9.97 17.34 -2.68
CA LEU A 363 -9.97 18.09 -1.40
C LEU A 363 -10.14 19.60 -1.58
N VAL A 364 -9.88 20.12 -2.76
CA VAL A 364 -10.00 21.58 -3.05
C VAL A 364 -11.38 22.12 -2.65
N PRO A 365 -12.52 21.50 -3.01
CA PRO A 365 -13.83 21.96 -2.57
C PRO A 365 -13.99 21.98 -1.05
N ILE A 366 -13.42 21.01 -0.33
CA ILE A 366 -13.47 20.97 1.14
C ILE A 366 -12.71 22.15 1.75
N VAL A 367 -11.53 22.45 1.22
CA VAL A 367 -10.71 23.58 1.70
C VAL A 367 -11.40 24.91 1.41
N ILE A 368 -12.10 25.05 0.27
CA ILE A 368 -12.95 26.21 -0.03
C ILE A 368 -14.09 26.35 0.98
N ALA A 369 -14.79 25.25 1.28
CA ALA A 369 -15.87 25.25 2.27
C ALA A 369 -15.38 25.65 3.67
N LEU A 370 -14.23 25.11 4.11
CA LEU A 370 -13.58 25.48 5.37
C LEU A 370 -13.21 26.98 5.39
N SER A 371 -12.66 27.51 4.29
CA SER A 371 -12.29 28.90 4.18
C SER A 371 -13.50 29.84 4.31
N ALA A 372 -14.62 29.48 3.65
CA ALA A 372 -15.86 30.25 3.73
C ALA A 372 -16.42 30.27 5.16
N ARG A 373 -16.40 29.12 5.86
CA ARG A 373 -16.88 29.05 7.25
C ARG A 373 -15.92 29.72 8.24
N ALA A 374 -14.61 29.62 8.01
CA ALA A 374 -13.61 30.35 8.81
C ALA A 374 -13.80 31.88 8.67
N TYR A 375 -14.06 32.36 7.45
CA TYR A 375 -14.39 33.76 7.24
C TYR A 375 -15.66 34.22 7.97
N ALA A 376 -16.73 33.38 7.94
CA ALA A 376 -17.98 33.68 8.66
C ALA A 376 -17.75 33.76 10.17
N GLN A 377 -16.96 32.85 10.77
CA GLN A 377 -16.62 32.87 12.19
C GLN A 377 -15.70 34.07 12.57
N TYR A 378 -14.77 34.45 11.69
CA TYR A 378 -13.93 35.65 11.89
C TYR A 378 -14.75 36.95 11.90
N LYS A 379 -15.73 37.08 11.02
CA LYS A 379 -16.58 38.29 10.88
C LYS A 379 -17.73 38.39 11.87
N ARG A 380 -17.95 37.34 12.66
CA ARG A 380 -18.97 37.31 13.71
C ARG A 380 -18.60 38.25 14.85
#